data_26dc796aa7be00ef13ebba612b0e6efb
#
_entry.id   26dc796aa7be00ef13ebba612b0e6efb
#
_cell.length_a   1.000
_cell.length_b   1.000
_cell.length_c   1.000
_cell.angle_alpha   90.00
_cell.angle_beta   90.00
_cell.angle_gamma   90.00
#
_symmetry.space_group_name_H-M   'P 1'
#
loop_
_entity.id
_entity.type
_entity.pdbx_description
1 polymer ?
#
loop_
_entity_poly.entity_id
_entity_poly.type
_entity_poly.pdbx_seq_one_letter_code
_entity_poly.pdbx_strand_id
1 'polypeptide(L)'
;YGYQFHNMQLAAKEHGWTPFSVMENHYNLLYREDERELIPICKQMNVSLMPYSPLAAGHLARPTWKSESLRGRTDRVAVGKYDRMEDADMKIVTRVHELAEKYQCKMSQIAIAWQWAKGVTSPIIGATKMQYLDDAAGALNVRLTAEGIAYLEECYVPHPIVGAIDKNPAQGVMLLDEKK
;
A
#
# COMPACT_ATOMS: atom_id res chain seq x y z
N TYR A 1 -0.07 -15.02 -1.43
CA TYR A 1 -0.65 -15.08 -0.08
C TYR A 1 0.47 -15.16 0.97
N GLY A 2 0.19 -14.69 2.19
CA GLY A 2 1.18 -14.67 3.27
C GLY A 2 1.71 -16.05 3.62
N TYR A 3 0.85 -17.07 3.71
CA TYR A 3 1.29 -18.44 4.00
C TYR A 3 2.25 -19.00 2.95
N GLN A 4 2.08 -18.64 1.66
CA GLN A 4 2.98 -19.09 0.60
C GLN A 4 4.36 -18.45 0.76
N PHE A 5 4.40 -17.14 1.02
CA PHE A 5 5.64 -16.44 1.32
C PHE A 5 6.35 -17.04 2.55
N HIS A 6 5.60 -17.33 3.61
CA HIS A 6 6.14 -18.00 4.79
C HIS A 6 6.78 -19.33 4.46
N ASN A 7 6.09 -20.18 3.69
CA ASN A 7 6.60 -21.47 3.27
C ASN A 7 7.87 -21.36 2.41
N MET A 8 7.94 -20.36 1.51
CA MET A 8 9.15 -20.10 0.72
C MET A 8 10.34 -19.72 1.60
N GLN A 9 10.13 -18.90 2.63
CA GLN A 9 11.16 -18.52 3.60
C GLN A 9 11.64 -19.74 4.40
N LEU A 10 10.74 -20.61 4.82
CA LEU A 10 11.10 -21.85 5.52
C LEU A 10 11.90 -22.79 4.62
N ALA A 11 11.48 -23.00 3.36
CA ALA A 11 12.19 -23.80 2.39
C ALA A 11 13.61 -23.25 2.14
N ALA A 12 13.76 -21.93 1.98
CA ALA A 12 15.07 -21.32 1.82
C ALA A 12 15.97 -21.61 3.03
N LYS A 13 15.43 -21.51 4.24
CA LYS A 13 16.18 -21.81 5.48
C LYS A 13 16.57 -23.29 5.56
N GLU A 14 15.67 -24.19 5.24
CA GLU A 14 15.88 -25.64 5.31
C GLU A 14 16.96 -26.13 4.34
N HIS A 15 16.95 -25.55 3.11
CA HIS A 15 17.90 -25.94 2.06
C HIS A 15 19.16 -25.08 2.00
N GLY A 16 19.35 -24.13 2.93
CA GLY A 16 20.50 -23.24 2.92
C GLY A 16 20.51 -22.24 1.75
N TRP A 17 19.35 -21.94 1.17
CA TRP A 17 19.21 -20.95 0.11
C TRP A 17 19.11 -19.55 0.68
N THR A 18 19.32 -18.54 -0.17
CA THR A 18 19.14 -17.15 0.21
C THR A 18 17.66 -16.83 0.45
N PRO A 19 17.27 -16.44 1.68
CA PRO A 19 15.90 -16.03 1.94
C PRO A 19 15.61 -14.65 1.32
N PHE A 20 14.34 -14.35 1.13
CA PHE A 20 13.92 -13.01 0.74
C PHE A 20 14.13 -12.04 1.90
N SER A 21 14.73 -10.90 1.62
CA SER A 21 15.01 -9.83 2.60
C SER A 21 14.05 -8.63 2.48
N VAL A 22 13.34 -8.53 1.37
CA VAL A 22 12.42 -7.43 1.06
C VAL A 22 11.12 -7.98 0.49
N MET A 23 10.01 -7.38 0.91
CA MET A 23 8.66 -7.62 0.38
C MET A 23 8.17 -6.40 -0.36
N GLU A 24 7.91 -6.55 -1.66
CA GLU A 24 7.21 -5.57 -2.47
C GLU A 24 5.73 -5.95 -2.54
N ASN A 25 4.90 -5.24 -1.82
CA ASN A 25 3.46 -5.52 -1.70
C ASN A 25 2.59 -4.31 -2.03
N HIS A 26 1.29 -4.52 -2.20
CA HIS A 26 0.31 -3.46 -2.37
C HIS A 26 -0.15 -2.93 -1.01
N TYR A 27 0.31 -1.76 -0.62
CA TYR A 27 -0.03 -1.22 0.71
C TYR A 27 -0.09 0.31 0.70
N ASN A 28 -1.22 0.85 1.14
CA ASN A 28 -1.46 2.27 1.33
C ASN A 28 -2.69 2.49 2.20
N LEU A 29 -3.05 3.74 2.50
CA LEU A 29 -4.21 4.08 3.35
C LEU A 29 -5.55 3.54 2.84
N LEU A 30 -5.70 3.35 1.51
CA LEU A 30 -6.93 2.83 0.90
C LEU A 30 -6.91 1.31 0.74
N TYR A 31 -5.76 0.65 0.90
CA TYR A 31 -5.64 -0.80 0.77
C TYR A 31 -4.70 -1.36 1.82
N ARG A 32 -5.26 -1.98 2.86
CA ARG A 32 -4.54 -2.44 4.06
C ARG A 32 -4.71 -3.93 4.33
N GLU A 33 -5.12 -4.71 3.33
CA GLU A 33 -5.45 -6.13 3.51
C GLU A 33 -4.25 -6.99 3.95
N ASP A 34 -3.03 -6.58 3.59
CA ASP A 34 -1.80 -7.26 4.00
C ASP A 34 -1.46 -7.11 5.50
N GLU A 35 -2.13 -6.20 6.22
CA GLU A 35 -1.99 -6.09 7.68
C GLU A 35 -2.51 -7.34 8.42
N ARG A 36 -3.34 -8.15 7.78
CA ARG A 36 -3.91 -9.35 8.36
C ARG A 36 -2.91 -10.50 8.51
N GLU A 37 -2.02 -10.65 7.54
CA GLU A 37 -1.16 -11.83 7.45
C GLU A 37 0.25 -11.48 6.96
N LEU A 38 0.38 -10.90 5.76
CA LEU A 38 1.67 -10.74 5.08
C LEU A 38 2.63 -9.82 5.85
N ILE A 39 2.15 -8.68 6.33
CA ILE A 39 2.96 -7.72 7.11
C ILE A 39 3.41 -8.32 8.45
N PRO A 40 2.54 -8.97 9.25
CA PRO A 40 2.97 -9.72 10.44
C PRO A 40 4.05 -10.77 10.14
N ILE A 41 3.92 -11.55 9.06
CA ILE A 41 4.93 -12.53 8.65
C ILE A 41 6.26 -11.85 8.31
N CYS A 42 6.23 -10.77 7.52
CA CYS A 42 7.43 -10.01 7.20
C CYS A 42 8.14 -9.51 8.45
N LYS A 43 7.39 -8.97 9.40
CA LYS A 43 7.92 -8.51 10.70
C LYS A 43 8.54 -9.65 11.50
N GLN A 44 7.86 -10.80 11.59
CA GLN A 44 8.35 -11.99 12.29
C GLN A 44 9.65 -12.52 11.68
N MET A 45 9.79 -12.45 10.36
CA MET A 45 10.92 -12.99 9.62
C MET A 45 12.00 -11.94 9.30
N ASN A 46 11.90 -10.74 9.86
CA ASN A 46 12.82 -9.62 9.61
C ASN A 46 12.95 -9.28 8.12
N VAL A 47 11.83 -9.25 7.41
CA VAL A 47 11.74 -8.88 5.99
C VAL A 47 11.28 -7.43 5.90
N SER A 48 12.05 -6.61 5.20
CA SER A 48 11.73 -5.19 5.00
C SER A 48 10.55 -5.00 4.07
N LEU A 49 9.73 -3.97 4.34
CA LEU A 49 8.59 -3.61 3.50
C LEU A 49 8.97 -2.52 2.51
N MET A 50 8.71 -2.77 1.22
CA MET A 50 8.94 -1.83 0.12
C MET A 50 7.69 -1.77 -0.78
N PRO A 51 6.55 -1.30 -0.27
CA PRO A 51 5.29 -1.37 -0.98
C PRO A 51 5.23 -0.45 -2.20
N TYR A 52 4.53 -0.91 -3.23
CA TYR A 52 4.17 -0.09 -4.37
C TYR A 52 2.82 0.63 -4.16
N SER A 53 2.55 1.63 -4.99
CA SER A 53 1.33 2.46 -4.95
C SER A 53 1.08 3.18 -3.62
N PRO A 54 2.06 3.83 -3.00
CA PRO A 54 1.86 4.54 -1.72
C PRO A 54 0.82 5.65 -1.80
N LEU A 55 0.58 6.20 -2.99
CA LEU A 55 -0.39 7.25 -3.26
C LEU A 55 -1.70 6.75 -3.89
N ALA A 56 -1.93 5.42 -3.89
CA ALA A 56 -3.16 4.82 -4.44
C ALA A 56 -3.51 5.37 -5.83
N ALA A 57 -2.58 5.27 -6.80
CA ALA A 57 -2.72 5.84 -8.15
C ALA A 57 -3.04 7.35 -8.18
N GLY A 58 -2.71 8.06 -7.10
CA GLY A 58 -2.90 9.50 -6.94
C GLY A 58 -4.19 9.90 -6.23
N HIS A 59 -5.04 8.96 -5.79
CA HIS A 59 -6.22 9.28 -4.96
C HIS A 59 -5.82 9.93 -3.62
N LEU A 60 -4.68 9.56 -3.05
CA LEU A 60 -4.14 10.15 -1.82
C LEU A 60 -3.29 11.43 -2.05
N ALA A 61 -3.28 11.97 -3.28
CA ALA A 61 -2.53 13.18 -3.63
C ALA A 61 -3.43 14.34 -4.05
N ARG A 62 -4.75 14.18 -4.01
CA ARG A 62 -5.74 15.21 -4.39
C ARG A 62 -7.03 15.03 -3.58
N PRO A 63 -7.80 16.11 -3.35
CA PRO A 63 -9.02 16.06 -2.52
C PRO A 63 -10.24 15.49 -3.25
N THR A 64 -10.13 15.17 -4.55
CA THR A 64 -11.22 14.63 -5.36
C THR A 64 -10.88 13.25 -5.89
N TRP A 65 -11.89 12.37 -6.01
CA TRP A 65 -11.68 11.02 -6.54
C TRP A 65 -11.28 11.04 -8.01
N LYS A 66 -12.07 11.72 -8.84
CA LYS A 66 -11.83 11.82 -10.28
C LYS A 66 -10.66 12.74 -10.60
N SER A 67 -9.90 12.39 -11.62
CA SER A 67 -8.79 13.18 -12.13
C SER A 67 -8.97 13.42 -13.62
N GLU A 68 -8.79 14.67 -14.04
CA GLU A 68 -8.80 15.05 -15.45
C GLU A 68 -7.49 14.73 -16.18
N SER A 69 -6.47 14.26 -15.46
CA SER A 69 -5.19 13.88 -16.05
C SER A 69 -5.36 12.74 -17.05
N LEU A 70 -4.47 12.68 -18.05
CA LEU A 70 -4.47 11.58 -19.03
C LEU A 70 -4.44 10.22 -18.32
N ARG A 71 -3.55 10.07 -17.33
CA ARG A 71 -3.46 8.84 -16.53
C ARG A 71 -4.76 8.51 -15.80
N GLY A 72 -5.38 9.50 -15.15
CA GLY A 72 -6.65 9.28 -14.41
C GLY A 72 -7.80 8.82 -15.32
N ARG A 73 -7.74 9.13 -16.62
CA ARG A 73 -8.75 8.70 -17.60
C ARG A 73 -8.44 7.38 -18.31
N THR A 74 -7.18 6.95 -18.32
CA THR A 74 -6.73 5.80 -19.12
C THR A 74 -6.19 4.64 -18.30
N ASP A 75 -5.89 4.82 -17.02
CA ASP A 75 -5.33 3.78 -16.15
C ASP A 75 -6.41 2.81 -15.65
N ARG A 76 -6.71 1.80 -16.49
CA ARG A 76 -7.70 0.76 -16.16
C ARG A 76 -7.30 -0.08 -14.94
N VAL A 77 -6.01 -0.16 -14.64
CA VAL A 77 -5.53 -0.90 -13.46
C VAL A 77 -5.90 -0.15 -12.19
N ALA A 78 -5.73 1.17 -12.17
CA ALA A 78 -6.15 2.01 -11.06
C ALA A 78 -7.66 1.93 -10.82
N VAL A 79 -8.45 2.06 -11.89
CA VAL A 79 -9.92 1.91 -11.86
C VAL A 79 -10.32 0.57 -11.26
N GLY A 80 -9.74 -0.53 -11.72
CA GLY A 80 -10.05 -1.87 -11.20
C GLY A 80 -9.66 -2.09 -9.75
N LYS A 81 -8.66 -1.35 -9.25
CA LYS A 81 -8.18 -1.47 -7.86
C LYS A 81 -8.99 -0.64 -6.86
N TYR A 82 -9.41 0.57 -7.22
CA TYR A 82 -9.92 1.54 -6.25
C TYR A 82 -11.39 1.95 -6.44
N ASP A 83 -11.88 2.06 -7.69
CA ASP A 83 -13.19 2.65 -7.94
C ASP A 83 -14.38 1.88 -7.34
N ARG A 84 -14.19 0.60 -7.01
CA ARG A 84 -15.24 -0.21 -6.36
C ARG A 84 -15.58 0.23 -4.94
N MET A 85 -14.68 0.97 -4.31
CA MET A 85 -14.77 1.39 -2.90
C MET A 85 -14.79 2.92 -2.74
N GLU A 86 -15.04 3.66 -3.83
CA GLU A 86 -14.99 5.13 -3.86
C GLU A 86 -15.71 5.78 -2.68
N ASP A 87 -16.95 5.40 -2.38
CA ASP A 87 -17.74 6.01 -1.30
C ASP A 87 -17.12 5.81 0.09
N ALA A 88 -16.52 4.67 0.33
CA ALA A 88 -15.83 4.37 1.58
C ALA A 88 -14.48 5.10 1.68
N ASP A 89 -13.73 5.06 0.60
CA ASP A 89 -12.36 5.58 0.52
C ASP A 89 -12.30 7.09 0.50
N MET A 90 -13.33 7.76 -0.03
CA MET A 90 -13.42 9.21 0.02
C MET A 90 -13.38 9.78 1.43
N LYS A 91 -13.85 9.05 2.43
CA LYS A 91 -13.74 9.46 3.84
C LYS A 91 -12.28 9.54 4.28
N ILE A 92 -11.47 8.57 3.84
CA ILE A 92 -10.02 8.56 4.12
C ILE A 92 -9.32 9.67 3.35
N VAL A 93 -9.65 9.86 2.06
CA VAL A 93 -9.10 10.94 1.23
C VAL A 93 -9.39 12.31 1.85
N THR A 94 -10.61 12.52 2.35
CA THR A 94 -10.99 13.76 3.06
C THR A 94 -10.11 13.98 4.29
N ARG A 95 -9.90 12.96 5.11
CA ARG A 95 -9.04 13.04 6.30
C ARG A 95 -7.57 13.30 5.98
N VAL A 96 -7.08 12.71 4.87
CA VAL A 96 -5.73 13.03 4.36
C VAL A 96 -5.63 14.49 3.99
N HIS A 97 -6.65 15.05 3.34
CA HIS A 97 -6.70 16.48 2.99
C HIS A 97 -6.71 17.37 4.24
N GLU A 98 -7.58 17.08 5.20
CA GLU A 98 -7.67 17.85 6.45
C GLU A 98 -6.35 17.84 7.24
N LEU A 99 -5.68 16.69 7.32
CA LEU A 99 -4.36 16.63 7.95
C LEU A 99 -3.29 17.35 7.13
N ALA A 100 -3.34 17.32 5.80
CA ALA A 100 -2.43 18.07 4.96
C ALA A 100 -2.54 19.58 5.22
N GLU A 101 -3.75 20.11 5.33
CA GLU A 101 -4.02 21.50 5.73
C GLU A 101 -3.47 21.80 7.14
N LYS A 102 -3.77 20.92 8.13
CA LYS A 102 -3.30 21.08 9.51
C LYS A 102 -1.77 21.10 9.61
N TYR A 103 -1.10 20.21 8.87
CA TYR A 103 0.37 20.10 8.86
C TYR A 103 1.04 21.08 7.87
N GLN A 104 0.27 21.86 7.12
CA GLN A 104 0.75 22.78 6.08
C GLN A 104 1.67 22.08 5.07
N CYS A 105 1.27 20.90 4.63
CA CYS A 105 2.01 20.08 3.68
C CYS A 105 1.09 19.49 2.61
N LYS A 106 1.63 18.72 1.67
CA LYS A 106 0.83 18.10 0.61
C LYS A 106 0.18 16.82 1.11
N MET A 107 -0.98 16.46 0.55
CA MET A 107 -1.66 15.19 0.80
C MET A 107 -0.75 13.99 0.56
N SER A 108 0.04 14.03 -0.53
CA SER A 108 1.03 12.98 -0.83
C SER A 108 2.05 12.78 0.28
N GLN A 109 2.44 13.85 0.97
CA GLN A 109 3.38 13.79 2.09
C GLN A 109 2.76 13.15 3.32
N ILE A 110 1.47 13.41 3.61
CA ILE A 110 0.73 12.71 4.67
C ILE A 110 0.66 11.21 4.38
N ALA A 111 0.28 10.84 3.15
CA ALA A 111 0.16 9.43 2.75
C ALA A 111 1.48 8.65 2.85
N ILE A 112 2.60 9.26 2.45
CA ILE A 112 3.92 8.66 2.56
C ILE A 112 4.39 8.61 4.02
N ALA A 113 4.21 9.68 4.79
CA ALA A 113 4.56 9.73 6.21
C ALA A 113 3.80 8.68 7.02
N TRP A 114 2.53 8.41 6.68
CA TRP A 114 1.77 7.33 7.29
C TRP A 114 2.41 5.96 7.04
N GLN A 115 2.91 5.66 5.84
CA GLN A 115 3.59 4.39 5.59
C GLN A 115 4.81 4.19 6.50
N TRP A 116 5.64 5.21 6.69
CA TRP A 116 6.76 5.12 7.63
C TRP A 116 6.30 4.95 9.07
N ALA A 117 5.23 5.61 9.47
CA ALA A 117 4.64 5.39 10.80
C ALA A 117 4.13 3.95 11.00
N LYS A 118 3.77 3.25 9.92
CA LYS A 118 3.38 1.82 9.93
C LYS A 118 4.58 0.86 9.82
N GLY A 119 5.80 1.37 9.80
CA GLY A 119 7.02 0.55 9.76
C GLY A 119 7.46 0.14 8.37
N VAL A 120 6.95 0.78 7.32
CA VAL A 120 7.45 0.62 5.95
C VAL A 120 8.88 1.14 5.88
N THR A 121 9.78 0.35 5.28
CA THR A 121 11.19 0.72 5.15
C THR A 121 11.38 1.71 4.00
N SER A 122 10.82 1.44 2.84
CA SER A 122 11.01 2.26 1.64
C SER A 122 9.82 2.15 0.68
N PRO A 123 8.88 3.11 0.68
CA PRO A 123 7.79 3.12 -0.29
C PRO A 123 8.31 3.38 -1.71
N ILE A 124 7.76 2.68 -2.70
CA ILE A 124 8.13 2.85 -4.11
C ILE A 124 7.34 4.01 -4.71
N ILE A 125 8.05 5.08 -5.06
CA ILE A 125 7.47 6.30 -5.63
C ILE A 125 7.59 6.30 -7.14
N GLY A 126 6.47 6.48 -7.83
CA GLY A 126 6.42 6.77 -9.26
C GLY A 126 6.30 8.29 -9.50
N ALA A 127 7.24 8.87 -10.25
CA ALA A 127 7.21 10.29 -10.56
C ALA A 127 7.46 10.53 -12.05
N THR A 128 6.63 11.39 -12.66
CA THR A 128 6.78 11.85 -14.06
C THR A 128 7.30 13.29 -14.16
N LYS A 129 7.46 13.97 -13.01
CA LYS A 129 8.00 15.33 -12.90
C LYS A 129 8.92 15.40 -11.69
N MET A 130 10.00 16.18 -11.79
CA MET A 130 10.95 16.40 -10.68
C MET A 130 10.25 16.85 -9.41
N GLN A 131 9.30 17.77 -9.51
CA GLN A 131 8.53 18.25 -8.36
C GLN A 131 7.87 17.13 -7.55
N TYR A 132 7.46 16.02 -8.17
CA TYR A 132 6.85 14.90 -7.44
C TYR A 132 7.88 14.13 -6.61
N LEU A 133 9.15 14.11 -7.04
CA LEU A 133 10.24 13.57 -6.23
C LEU A 133 10.56 14.47 -5.04
N ASP A 134 10.61 15.79 -5.27
CA ASP A 134 10.84 16.78 -4.20
C ASP A 134 9.70 16.72 -3.17
N ASP A 135 8.45 16.60 -3.63
CA ASP A 135 7.29 16.44 -2.77
C ASP A 135 7.37 15.15 -1.94
N ALA A 136 7.77 14.04 -2.56
CA ALA A 136 7.93 12.78 -1.85
C ALA A 136 9.07 12.84 -0.82
N ALA A 137 10.21 13.44 -1.18
CA ALA A 137 11.32 13.67 -0.24
C ALA A 137 10.90 14.57 0.93
N GLY A 138 10.06 15.57 0.67
CA GLY A 138 9.50 16.46 1.70
C GLY A 138 8.68 15.71 2.77
N ALA A 139 8.14 14.54 2.46
CA ALA A 139 7.43 13.70 3.42
C ALA A 139 8.32 13.24 4.59
N LEU A 140 9.65 13.20 4.42
CA LEU A 140 10.60 12.91 5.49
C LEU A 140 10.55 13.91 6.66
N ASN A 141 10.04 15.11 6.40
CA ASN A 141 9.89 16.14 7.42
C ASN A 141 8.55 16.09 8.16
N VAL A 142 7.60 15.25 7.69
CA VAL A 142 6.27 15.11 8.30
C VAL A 142 6.32 14.05 9.40
N ARG A 143 5.94 14.44 10.61
CA ARG A 143 5.83 13.54 11.76
C ARG A 143 4.37 13.47 12.20
N LEU A 144 3.70 12.37 11.86
CA LEU A 144 2.32 12.15 12.29
C LEU A 144 2.28 11.79 13.78
N THR A 145 1.34 12.37 14.51
CA THR A 145 1.05 11.96 15.90
C THR A 145 0.25 10.66 15.91
N ALA A 146 0.20 9.99 17.07
CA ALA A 146 -0.61 8.79 17.24
C ALA A 146 -2.11 9.06 16.96
N GLU A 147 -2.61 10.22 17.38
CA GLU A 147 -3.98 10.67 17.13
C GLU A 147 -4.21 10.92 15.64
N GLY A 148 -3.21 11.50 14.93
CA GLY A 148 -3.28 11.73 13.49
C GLY A 148 -3.31 10.41 12.70
N ILE A 149 -2.53 9.42 13.12
CA ILE A 149 -2.55 8.07 12.51
C ILE A 149 -3.91 7.41 12.76
N ALA A 150 -4.40 7.41 14.01
CA ALA A 150 -5.70 6.85 14.34
C ALA A 150 -6.83 7.52 13.56
N TYR A 151 -6.78 8.85 13.41
CA TYR A 151 -7.72 9.62 12.61
C TYR A 151 -7.75 9.19 11.14
N LEU A 152 -6.60 8.97 10.51
CA LEU A 152 -6.52 8.48 9.13
C LEU A 152 -7.09 7.07 8.98
N GLU A 153 -6.92 6.23 9.98
CA GLU A 153 -7.24 4.80 9.92
C GLU A 153 -8.68 4.45 10.30
N GLU A 154 -9.35 5.28 11.09
CA GLU A 154 -10.67 4.99 11.66
C GLU A 154 -11.76 4.68 10.61
N CYS A 155 -11.68 5.32 9.43
CA CYS A 155 -12.65 5.12 8.36
C CYS A 155 -12.37 3.90 7.48
N TYR A 156 -11.29 3.18 7.72
CA TYR A 156 -10.93 2.04 6.88
C TYR A 156 -11.94 0.91 7.01
N VAL A 157 -12.39 0.41 5.88
CA VAL A 157 -13.18 -0.82 5.80
C VAL A 157 -12.43 -1.85 4.95
N PRO A 158 -12.54 -3.16 5.27
CA PRO A 158 -11.88 -4.21 4.50
C PRO A 158 -12.27 -4.18 3.02
N HIS A 159 -11.27 -4.36 2.17
CA HIS A 159 -11.42 -4.34 0.73
C HIS A 159 -11.41 -5.75 0.13
N PRO A 160 -12.10 -5.97 -1.00
CA PRO A 160 -11.86 -7.14 -1.83
C PRO A 160 -10.38 -7.22 -2.24
N ILE A 161 -9.82 -8.42 -2.29
CA ILE A 161 -8.46 -8.62 -2.79
C ILE A 161 -8.40 -8.17 -4.25
N VAL A 162 -7.41 -7.38 -4.60
CA VAL A 162 -7.20 -6.85 -5.94
C VAL A 162 -5.80 -7.18 -6.45
N GLY A 163 -5.64 -7.27 -7.77
CA GLY A 163 -4.36 -7.56 -8.41
C GLY A 163 -4.38 -8.84 -9.23
N ALA A 164 -3.21 -9.44 -9.45
CA ALA A 164 -3.05 -10.60 -10.31
C ALA A 164 -3.78 -11.85 -9.78
N ILE A 165 -3.97 -11.94 -8.46
CA ILE A 165 -4.68 -13.04 -7.80
C ILE A 165 -5.88 -12.46 -7.06
N ASP A 166 -6.92 -12.09 -7.81
CA ASP A 166 -8.20 -11.57 -7.29
C ASP A 166 -9.24 -12.65 -7.04
N LYS A 167 -8.92 -13.90 -7.37
CA LYS A 167 -9.80 -15.06 -7.18
C LYS A 167 -9.07 -16.13 -6.39
N ASN A 168 -9.80 -16.78 -5.50
CA ASN A 168 -9.27 -17.98 -4.85
C ASN A 168 -8.99 -19.05 -5.91
N PRO A 169 -7.90 -19.83 -5.77
CA PRO A 169 -7.68 -21.00 -6.59
C PRO A 169 -8.86 -21.97 -6.44
N ALA A 170 -9.10 -22.77 -7.45
CA ALA A 170 -10.11 -23.84 -7.38
C ALA A 170 -9.81 -24.75 -6.19
N GLN A 171 -10.87 -25.34 -5.60
CA GLN A 171 -10.70 -26.23 -4.44
C GLN A 171 -9.71 -27.35 -4.77
N GLY A 172 -8.79 -27.59 -3.87
CA GLY A 172 -7.75 -28.62 -4.02
C GLY A 172 -6.54 -28.18 -4.86
N VAL A 173 -6.53 -26.96 -5.40
CA VAL A 173 -5.38 -26.42 -6.11
C VAL A 173 -4.53 -25.60 -5.15
N MET A 174 -3.28 -25.97 -4.98
CA MET A 174 -2.27 -25.14 -4.31
C MET A 174 -1.51 -24.33 -5.35
N LEU A 175 -1.33 -23.05 -5.11
CA LEU A 175 -0.63 -22.16 -6.06
C LEU A 175 0.88 -22.50 -6.19
N LEU A 176 1.39 -23.29 -5.28
CA LEU A 176 2.76 -23.81 -5.29
C LEU A 176 2.83 -25.28 -5.71
N ASP A 177 1.71 -25.89 -6.10
CA ASP A 177 1.77 -27.26 -6.61
C ASP A 177 2.59 -27.24 -7.91
N GLU A 178 3.72 -27.86 -7.84
CA GLU A 178 4.47 -28.20 -9.02
C GLU A 178 3.60 -29.14 -9.86
N LYS A 179 3.55 -28.90 -11.13
CA LYS A 179 3.01 -29.87 -12.08
C LYS A 179 3.87 -31.11 -11.96
N LYS A 180 3.34 -32.11 -11.35
CA LYS A 180 3.91 -33.45 -11.40
C LYS A 180 3.86 -34.00 -12.84
#